data_a7b99c12def64b61360a1e6f19933234
#
_entry.id   a7b99c12def64b61360a1e6f19933234
#
_cell.length_a   1.000
_cell.length_b   1.000
_cell.length_c   1.000
_cell.angle_alpha   90.00
_cell.angle_beta   90.00
_cell.angle_gamma   90.00
#
_symmetry.space_group_name_H-M   'P 1'
#
loop_
_entity.id
_entity.type
_entity.pdbx_description
1 polymer ?
#
loop_
_entity_poly.entity_id
_entity_poly.type
_entity_poly.pdbx_seq_one_letter_code
_entity_poly.pdbx_strand_id
1 'polypeptide(L)'
;AEDGIRDVLGSRGLGDVYTRQVISEKLPKYVNADVSELQILTPSRKSSVGVDRLNTVMQEYLNPPDSGKMEKKVGDTIFREGDKVMQIKNDYQLEWEKKNRYGIAVEQGSGVFNGDTGIIDDINNYNQSVTVKFEDGRYVDYEFTQLDELELAYAITVHKAQGSEYPAVIIPMYQGPRMLMNRNILYTAVTRARKCVCMIGDERIFNQMAENVSETRRYSSLDERIKEIKNIE
;
A
#
# COMPACT_ATOMS: atom_id res chain seq x y z
N ALA A 1 15.93 17.19 -20.42
CA ALA A 1 15.02 17.33 -19.29
C ALA A 1 15.66 16.65 -18.07
N GLU A 2 16.66 17.32 -17.51
CA GLU A 2 17.37 16.94 -16.30
C GLU A 2 16.95 17.91 -15.20
N ASP A 3 15.83 17.61 -14.56
CA ASP A 3 15.55 18.11 -13.21
C ASP A 3 15.00 16.95 -12.39
N GLY A 4 15.89 15.99 -12.18
CA GLY A 4 15.73 15.01 -11.11
C GLY A 4 15.60 15.75 -9.79
N ILE A 5 14.55 15.43 -9.04
CA ILE A 5 14.29 15.94 -7.70
C ILE A 5 15.52 15.61 -6.83
N ARG A 6 16.54 16.47 -6.92
CA ARG A 6 17.63 16.54 -5.95
C ARG A 6 17.21 17.59 -4.95
N ASP A 7 16.72 17.20 -3.83
CA ASP A 7 17.06 17.77 -2.53
C ASP A 7 16.29 17.05 -1.45
N VAL A 8 17.05 16.33 -0.69
CA VAL A 8 16.58 15.64 0.49
C VAL A 8 17.54 15.94 1.62
N LEU A 9 16.98 16.14 2.79
CA LEU A 9 17.59 15.85 4.05
C LEU A 9 18.18 16.99 4.87
N GLY A 10 17.49 17.23 5.89
CA GLY A 10 18.00 17.73 7.13
C GLY A 10 16.92 17.75 8.18
N SER A 11 17.05 16.90 9.17
CA SER A 11 16.31 16.88 10.42
C SER A 11 14.96 16.13 10.44
N ARG A 12 14.73 15.46 11.57
CA ARG A 12 13.63 14.50 11.86
C ARG A 12 12.18 15.02 11.72
N GLY A 13 11.96 16.27 11.39
CA GLY A 13 10.64 16.87 11.19
C GLY A 13 10.38 17.37 9.77
N LEU A 14 11.43 17.71 9.02
CA LEU A 14 11.32 18.23 7.65
C LEU A 14 11.02 17.11 6.63
N GLY A 15 11.45 15.87 6.89
CA GLY A 15 11.15 14.72 6.03
C GLY A 15 9.65 14.47 5.90
N ASP A 16 8.90 14.59 6.98
CA ASP A 16 7.45 14.35 6.98
C ASP A 16 6.70 15.45 6.20
N VAL A 17 7.09 16.71 6.34
CA VAL A 17 6.44 17.84 5.66
C VAL A 17 6.71 17.80 4.15
N TYR A 18 7.94 17.51 3.75
CA TYR A 18 8.30 17.40 2.33
C TYR A 18 7.65 16.19 1.67
N THR A 19 7.63 15.05 2.37
CA THR A 19 6.94 13.84 1.91
C THR A 19 5.46 14.11 1.69
N ARG A 20 4.80 14.80 2.61
CA ARG A 20 3.40 15.20 2.50
C ARG A 20 3.16 16.06 1.26
N GLN A 21 3.95 17.14 1.06
CA GLN A 21 3.80 18.02 -0.08
C GLN A 21 4.07 17.31 -1.43
N VAL A 22 5.06 16.42 -1.47
CA VAL A 22 5.34 15.63 -2.67
C VAL A 22 4.15 14.73 -3.01
N ILE A 23 3.56 14.06 -2.02
CA ILE A 23 2.45 13.12 -2.23
C ILE A 23 1.16 13.85 -2.61
N SER A 24 0.84 14.96 -1.93
CA SER A 24 -0.46 15.64 -2.12
C SER A 24 -0.51 16.58 -3.32
N GLU A 25 0.63 17.16 -3.72
CA GLU A 25 0.63 18.23 -4.72
C GLU A 25 1.49 17.96 -5.95
N LYS A 26 2.74 17.51 -5.76
CA LYS A 26 3.71 17.42 -6.85
C LYS A 26 3.53 16.18 -7.70
N LEU A 27 3.50 15.00 -7.07
CA LEU A 27 3.40 13.73 -7.78
C LEU A 27 2.08 13.55 -8.54
N PRO A 28 0.90 13.84 -7.95
CA PRO A 28 -0.37 13.72 -8.67
C PRO A 28 -0.36 14.51 -9.98
N LYS A 29 0.10 15.76 -9.92
CA LYS A 29 0.22 16.63 -11.11
C LYS A 29 1.23 16.08 -12.13
N TYR A 30 2.37 15.58 -11.65
CA TYR A 30 3.44 15.06 -12.53
C TYR A 30 3.02 13.80 -13.28
N VAL A 31 2.34 12.86 -12.61
CA VAL A 31 1.91 11.60 -13.21
C VAL A 31 0.51 11.66 -13.83
N ASN A 32 -0.20 12.77 -13.65
CA ASN A 32 -1.61 12.96 -14.04
C ASN A 32 -2.47 11.81 -13.50
N ALA A 33 -2.50 11.69 -12.17
CA ALA A 33 -3.25 10.68 -11.43
C ALA A 33 -3.80 11.29 -10.13
N ASP A 34 -4.82 10.67 -9.56
CA ASP A 34 -5.34 11.07 -8.25
C ASP A 34 -4.37 10.66 -7.12
N VAL A 35 -4.44 11.35 -5.98
CA VAL A 35 -3.64 11.02 -4.79
C VAL A 35 -3.93 9.59 -4.32
N SER A 36 -5.18 9.15 -4.43
CA SER A 36 -5.62 7.80 -4.06
C SER A 36 -4.96 6.70 -4.90
N GLU A 37 -4.54 7.01 -6.15
CA GLU A 37 -3.85 6.07 -7.04
C GLU A 37 -2.35 5.95 -6.74
N LEU A 38 -1.79 6.84 -5.92
CA LEU A 38 -0.40 6.79 -5.50
C LEU A 38 -0.22 5.77 -4.37
N GLN A 39 0.97 5.17 -4.27
CA GLN A 39 1.23 4.18 -3.24
C GLN A 39 2.57 4.39 -2.55
N ILE A 40 2.54 4.43 -1.23
CA ILE A 40 3.76 4.39 -0.41
C ILE A 40 4.12 2.92 -0.16
N LEU A 41 5.35 2.55 -0.49
CA LEU A 41 5.88 1.20 -0.28
C LEU A 41 7.02 1.23 0.72
N THR A 42 6.89 0.48 1.81
CA THR A 42 7.94 0.35 2.84
C THR A 42 8.28 -1.12 3.07
N PRO A 43 9.54 -1.44 3.42
CA PRO A 43 9.93 -2.82 3.66
C PRO A 43 9.36 -3.41 4.97
N SER A 44 8.97 -2.59 5.95
CA SER A 44 8.58 -3.05 7.29
C SER A 44 7.25 -2.48 7.79
N ARG A 45 6.60 -3.19 8.74
CA ARG A 45 5.39 -2.68 9.42
C ARG A 45 5.72 -1.76 10.59
N LYS A 46 6.62 -2.23 11.48
CA LYS A 46 6.88 -1.63 12.79
C LYS A 46 8.24 -0.92 12.83
N SER A 47 8.44 0.10 12.02
CA SER A 47 9.61 0.97 12.08
C SER A 47 9.19 2.43 12.15
N SER A 48 10.13 3.34 12.32
CA SER A 48 9.86 4.79 12.32
C SER A 48 9.19 5.29 11.04
N VAL A 49 9.40 4.57 9.93
CA VAL A 49 8.74 4.76 8.63
C VAL A 49 8.04 3.47 8.17
N GLY A 50 7.53 2.70 9.12
CA GLY A 50 6.76 1.49 8.85
C GLY A 50 5.31 1.79 8.48
N VAL A 51 4.63 0.77 7.97
CA VAL A 51 3.24 0.84 7.50
C VAL A 51 2.32 1.46 8.55
N ASP A 52 2.40 0.99 9.80
CA ASP A 52 1.47 1.39 10.85
C ASP A 52 1.57 2.91 11.13
N ARG A 53 2.80 3.43 11.26
CA ARG A 53 3.03 4.86 11.49
C ARG A 53 2.70 5.71 10.26
N LEU A 54 3.11 5.26 9.07
CA LEU A 54 2.85 6.01 7.83
C LEU A 54 1.35 6.12 7.55
N ASN A 55 0.59 5.06 7.78
CA ASN A 55 -0.86 5.09 7.62
C ASN A 55 -1.53 6.12 8.54
N THR A 56 -1.15 6.16 9.83
CA THR A 56 -1.67 7.17 10.77
C THR A 56 -1.34 8.59 10.31
N VAL A 57 -0.07 8.85 9.98
CA VAL A 57 0.37 10.19 9.55
C VAL A 57 -0.28 10.62 8.23
N MET A 58 -0.40 9.70 7.29
CA MET A 58 -1.01 9.99 5.99
C MET A 58 -2.52 10.17 6.07
N GLN A 59 -3.19 9.41 6.93
CA GLN A 59 -4.62 9.60 7.21
C GLN A 59 -4.87 11.00 7.78
N GLU A 60 -4.13 11.40 8.82
CA GLU A 60 -4.27 12.74 9.42
C GLU A 60 -4.04 13.87 8.42
N TYR A 61 -3.19 13.64 7.43
CA TYR A 61 -2.85 14.65 6.43
C TYR A 61 -3.77 14.66 5.23
N LEU A 62 -4.07 13.48 4.64
CA LEU A 62 -4.87 13.38 3.41
C LEU A 62 -6.37 13.31 3.67
N ASN A 63 -6.73 12.76 4.82
CA ASN A 63 -8.13 12.60 5.25
C ASN A 63 -8.28 12.98 6.72
N PRO A 64 -8.08 14.29 7.09
CA PRO A 64 -8.20 14.76 8.48
C PRO A 64 -9.62 14.55 9.01
N PRO A 65 -9.78 14.49 10.35
CA PRO A 65 -11.09 14.44 10.96
C PRO A 65 -11.91 15.67 10.57
N ASP A 66 -13.16 15.46 10.26
CA ASP A 66 -14.13 16.48 9.91
C ASP A 66 -15.49 16.16 10.54
N SER A 67 -16.24 17.16 10.99
CA SER A 67 -17.55 16.99 11.62
C SER A 67 -18.60 16.39 10.69
N GLY A 68 -18.38 16.46 9.38
CA GLY A 68 -19.25 15.88 8.35
C GLY A 68 -18.91 14.44 7.99
N LYS A 69 -17.79 13.88 8.50
CA LYS A 69 -17.39 12.51 8.20
C LYS A 69 -17.64 11.59 9.38
N MET A 70 -18.16 10.42 9.09
CA MET A 70 -18.32 9.38 10.09
C MET A 70 -17.01 8.64 10.31
N GLU A 71 -16.82 8.19 11.56
CA GLU A 71 -15.65 7.44 11.98
C GLU A 71 -16.04 6.19 12.75
N LYS A 72 -15.25 5.14 12.60
CA LYS A 72 -15.36 3.92 13.38
C LYS A 72 -14.01 3.49 13.91
N LYS A 73 -13.91 3.39 15.23
CA LYS A 73 -12.72 2.86 15.89
C LYS A 73 -12.81 1.33 16.03
N VAL A 74 -11.75 0.65 15.58
CA VAL A 74 -11.57 -0.80 15.70
C VAL A 74 -10.17 -1.08 16.25
N GLY A 75 -10.06 -1.54 17.48
CA GLY A 75 -8.78 -1.64 18.16
C GLY A 75 -8.07 -0.29 18.27
N ASP A 76 -6.86 -0.22 17.74
CA ASP A 76 -6.05 1.02 17.70
C ASP A 76 -6.24 1.83 16.40
N THR A 77 -6.98 1.29 15.42
CA THR A 77 -7.21 1.94 14.14
C THR A 77 -8.54 2.71 14.16
N ILE A 78 -8.55 3.91 13.62
CA ILE A 78 -9.76 4.69 13.35
C ILE A 78 -9.95 4.65 11.84
N PHE A 79 -11.06 4.09 11.38
CA PHE A 79 -11.51 4.17 10.00
C PHE A 79 -12.42 5.38 9.82
N ARG A 80 -12.28 6.09 8.71
CA ARG A 80 -13.01 7.32 8.39
C ARG A 80 -13.47 7.28 6.96
N GLU A 81 -14.62 7.84 6.66
CA GLU A 81 -15.09 8.04 5.29
C GLU A 81 -14.02 8.76 4.44
N GLY A 82 -13.74 8.22 3.26
CA GLY A 82 -12.67 8.66 2.38
C GLY A 82 -11.30 8.02 2.64
N ASP A 83 -11.16 7.14 3.64
CA ASP A 83 -9.91 6.43 3.87
C ASP A 83 -9.61 5.41 2.78
N LYS A 84 -8.33 5.36 2.37
CA LYS A 84 -7.82 4.28 1.54
C LYS A 84 -7.57 3.05 2.39
N VAL A 85 -8.20 1.93 2.00
CA VAL A 85 -8.15 0.65 2.71
C VAL A 85 -7.77 -0.50 1.80
N MET A 86 -7.34 -1.59 2.40
CA MET A 86 -7.01 -2.85 1.71
C MET A 86 -7.61 -4.02 2.47
N GLN A 87 -8.21 -4.95 1.74
CA GLN A 87 -8.58 -6.27 2.25
C GLN A 87 -7.32 -7.07 2.59
N ILE A 88 -7.28 -7.67 3.78
CA ILE A 88 -6.09 -8.40 4.27
C ILE A 88 -6.29 -9.90 4.42
N LYS A 89 -7.49 -10.38 4.17
CA LYS A 89 -7.88 -11.79 4.17
C LYS A 89 -8.66 -12.10 2.89
N ASN A 90 -8.69 -13.36 2.48
CA ASN A 90 -9.63 -13.79 1.43
C ASN A 90 -10.97 -14.11 2.09
N ASP A 91 -12.03 -13.44 1.66
CA ASP A 91 -13.40 -13.81 2.00
C ASP A 91 -14.17 -14.13 0.71
N TYR A 92 -14.45 -15.40 0.50
CA TYR A 92 -15.14 -15.92 -0.70
C TYR A 92 -16.66 -15.75 -0.63
N GLN A 93 -17.20 -15.43 0.55
CA GLN A 93 -18.63 -15.32 0.77
C GLN A 93 -19.12 -13.87 0.82
N LEU A 94 -18.20 -12.93 1.01
CA LEU A 94 -18.52 -11.51 1.09
C LEU A 94 -19.07 -11.04 -0.26
N GLU A 95 -20.31 -10.57 -0.23
CA GLU A 95 -21.02 -10.15 -1.43
C GLU A 95 -20.58 -8.76 -1.88
N TRP A 96 -20.58 -8.56 -3.19
CA TRP A 96 -20.30 -7.28 -3.79
C TRP A 96 -21.26 -6.95 -4.92
N GLU A 97 -21.45 -5.67 -5.17
CA GLU A 97 -22.22 -5.16 -6.29
C GLU A 97 -21.48 -4.06 -7.05
N LYS A 98 -21.67 -3.98 -8.35
CA LYS A 98 -21.29 -2.79 -9.13
C LYS A 98 -22.54 -1.97 -9.45
N LYS A 99 -22.43 -0.67 -9.22
CA LYS A 99 -23.53 0.28 -9.40
C LYS A 99 -23.33 1.10 -10.68
N ASN A 100 -24.43 1.37 -11.40
CA ASN A 100 -24.42 2.36 -12.47
C ASN A 100 -24.42 3.80 -11.91
N ARG A 101 -24.37 4.80 -12.80
CA ARG A 101 -24.41 6.23 -12.42
C ARG A 101 -25.66 6.67 -11.64
N TYR A 102 -26.68 5.84 -11.59
CA TYR A 102 -27.93 6.09 -10.85
C TYR A 102 -27.99 5.33 -9.51
N GLY A 103 -26.89 4.67 -9.13
CA GLY A 103 -26.83 3.87 -7.89
C GLY A 103 -27.54 2.52 -7.97
N ILE A 104 -27.97 2.08 -9.16
CA ILE A 104 -28.64 0.79 -9.35
C ILE A 104 -27.59 -0.28 -9.60
N ALA A 105 -27.71 -1.40 -8.86
CA ALA A 105 -26.84 -2.55 -9.07
C ALA A 105 -27.01 -3.13 -10.48
N VAL A 106 -25.91 -3.29 -11.21
CA VAL A 106 -25.88 -3.84 -12.58
C VAL A 106 -25.13 -5.16 -12.66
N GLU A 107 -24.28 -5.44 -11.69
CA GLU A 107 -23.53 -6.67 -11.58
C GLU A 107 -23.40 -7.03 -10.09
N GLN A 108 -23.51 -8.29 -9.75
CA GLN A 108 -23.39 -8.79 -8.38
C GLN A 108 -22.57 -10.08 -8.38
N GLY A 109 -21.89 -10.33 -7.29
CA GLY A 109 -21.12 -11.54 -7.11
C GLY A 109 -20.63 -11.68 -5.67
N SER A 110 -19.76 -12.61 -5.44
CA SER A 110 -19.13 -12.84 -4.14
C SER A 110 -17.62 -13.04 -4.27
N GLY A 111 -16.92 -12.76 -3.18
CA GLY A 111 -15.48 -12.90 -3.06
C GLY A 111 -14.74 -11.58 -3.12
N VAL A 112 -14.02 -11.29 -2.02
CA VAL A 112 -13.07 -10.19 -1.88
C VAL A 112 -11.74 -10.79 -1.43
N PHE A 113 -10.64 -10.31 -2.00
CA PHE A 113 -9.36 -11.00 -1.87
C PHE A 113 -8.30 -10.15 -1.18
N ASN A 114 -7.39 -10.82 -0.50
CA ASN A 114 -6.24 -10.17 0.10
C ASN A 114 -5.45 -9.39 -0.96
N GLY A 115 -5.29 -8.09 -0.73
CA GLY A 115 -4.65 -7.17 -1.66
C GLY A 115 -5.62 -6.28 -2.45
N ASP A 116 -6.92 -6.57 -2.44
CA ASP A 116 -7.92 -5.67 -3.04
C ASP A 116 -7.91 -4.33 -2.29
N THR A 117 -7.78 -3.24 -3.03
CA THR A 117 -7.72 -1.86 -2.50
C THR A 117 -8.95 -1.06 -2.87
N GLY A 118 -9.38 -0.19 -1.97
CA GLY A 118 -10.56 0.64 -2.15
C GLY A 118 -10.57 1.86 -1.23
N ILE A 119 -11.66 2.59 -1.31
CA ILE A 119 -11.93 3.78 -0.47
C ILE A 119 -13.19 3.50 0.35
N ILE A 120 -13.19 3.89 1.62
CA ILE A 120 -14.40 3.87 2.45
C ILE A 120 -15.37 4.93 1.90
N ASP A 121 -16.50 4.46 1.37
CA ASP A 121 -17.53 5.29 0.76
C ASP A 121 -18.52 5.81 1.80
N ASP A 122 -18.95 4.96 2.73
CA ASP A 122 -19.92 5.28 3.78
C ASP A 122 -19.63 4.49 5.07
N ILE A 123 -19.92 5.10 6.22
CA ILE A 123 -19.91 4.47 7.54
C ILE A 123 -21.27 4.66 8.20
N ASN A 124 -22.05 3.61 8.28
CA ASN A 124 -23.38 3.64 8.82
C ASN A 124 -23.43 3.08 10.26
N ASN A 125 -23.45 3.96 11.23
CA ASN A 125 -23.52 3.58 12.64
C ASN A 125 -24.86 2.94 13.05
N TYR A 126 -25.95 3.23 12.30
CA TYR A 126 -27.26 2.65 12.57
C TYR A 126 -27.31 1.19 12.12
N ASN A 127 -26.84 0.92 10.91
CA ASN A 127 -26.78 -0.43 10.35
C ASN A 127 -25.54 -1.20 10.82
N GLN A 128 -24.61 -0.55 11.52
CA GLN A 128 -23.32 -1.10 11.94
C GLN A 128 -22.51 -1.65 10.77
N SER A 129 -22.48 -0.91 9.67
CA SER A 129 -21.80 -1.30 8.44
C SER A 129 -20.84 -0.23 7.93
N VAL A 130 -19.86 -0.65 7.15
CA VAL A 130 -18.94 0.18 6.38
C VAL A 130 -19.01 -0.26 4.93
N THR A 131 -19.32 0.67 4.04
CA THR A 131 -19.28 0.42 2.60
C THR A 131 -17.92 0.80 2.02
N VAL A 132 -17.25 -0.13 1.37
CA VAL A 132 -15.99 0.10 0.65
C VAL A 132 -16.22 0.04 -0.85
N LYS A 133 -15.78 1.06 -1.56
CA LYS A 133 -15.72 1.09 -3.02
C LYS A 133 -14.32 0.68 -3.47
N PHE A 134 -14.18 -0.50 -4.04
CA PHE A 134 -12.93 -1.01 -4.58
C PHE A 134 -12.54 -0.36 -5.91
N GLU A 135 -11.26 -0.43 -6.27
CA GLU A 135 -10.71 0.20 -7.49
C GLU A 135 -11.33 -0.35 -8.79
N ASP A 136 -11.80 -1.59 -8.79
CA ASP A 136 -12.50 -2.23 -9.92
C ASP A 136 -14.00 -1.90 -10.01
N GLY A 137 -14.48 -1.01 -9.13
CA GLY A 137 -15.84 -0.52 -9.09
C GLY A 137 -16.81 -1.39 -8.29
N ARG A 138 -16.34 -2.42 -7.59
CA ARG A 138 -17.14 -3.20 -6.66
C ARG A 138 -17.42 -2.38 -5.40
N TYR A 139 -18.67 -2.43 -4.92
CA TYR A 139 -19.10 -1.94 -3.62
C TYR A 139 -19.35 -3.13 -2.71
N VAL A 140 -18.80 -3.08 -1.52
CA VAL A 140 -18.87 -4.14 -0.52
C VAL A 140 -19.27 -3.56 0.82
N ASP A 141 -20.27 -4.14 1.45
CA ASP A 141 -20.72 -3.77 2.78
C ASP A 141 -20.11 -4.72 3.82
N TYR A 142 -19.31 -4.17 4.72
CA TYR A 142 -18.71 -4.87 5.85
C TYR A 142 -19.53 -4.61 7.10
N GLU A 143 -19.89 -5.65 7.84
CA GLU A 143 -20.33 -5.46 9.21
C GLU A 143 -19.17 -4.95 10.09
N PHE A 144 -19.48 -4.24 11.17
CA PHE A 144 -18.45 -3.76 12.10
C PHE A 144 -17.60 -4.89 12.69
N THR A 145 -18.14 -6.10 12.78
CA THR A 145 -17.45 -7.33 13.21
C THR A 145 -16.42 -7.84 12.22
N GLN A 146 -16.53 -7.46 10.93
CA GLN A 146 -15.65 -7.88 9.84
C GLN A 146 -14.54 -6.86 9.55
N LEU A 147 -14.51 -5.72 10.25
CA LEU A 147 -13.52 -4.67 10.00
C LEU A 147 -12.09 -5.07 10.37
N ASP A 148 -11.87 -6.19 11.04
CA ASP A 148 -10.55 -6.80 11.23
C ASP A 148 -9.96 -7.39 9.93
N GLU A 149 -10.75 -7.46 8.86
CA GLU A 149 -10.31 -7.84 7.51
C GLU A 149 -9.79 -6.68 6.69
N LEU A 150 -9.95 -5.44 7.17
CA LEU A 150 -9.49 -4.23 6.53
C LEU A 150 -8.30 -3.61 7.26
N GLU A 151 -7.38 -3.02 6.50
CA GLU A 151 -6.31 -2.16 7.01
C GLU A 151 -6.26 -0.85 6.21
N LEU A 152 -5.81 0.23 6.86
CA LEU A 152 -5.48 1.46 6.13
C LEU A 152 -4.37 1.18 5.11
N ALA A 153 -4.46 1.74 3.92
CA ALA A 153 -3.62 1.40 2.78
C ALA A 153 -2.95 2.60 2.10
N TYR A 154 -2.79 3.73 2.77
CA TYR A 154 -1.95 4.83 2.28
C TYR A 154 -0.49 4.38 2.10
N ALA A 155 -0.01 3.54 3.02
CA ALA A 155 1.25 2.84 2.94
C ALA A 155 1.03 1.33 3.12
N ILE A 156 1.71 0.52 2.32
CA ILE A 156 1.70 -0.94 2.42
C ILE A 156 3.12 -1.50 2.39
N THR A 157 3.29 -2.76 2.77
CA THR A 157 4.60 -3.40 2.60
C THR A 157 4.87 -3.72 1.14
N VAL A 158 6.16 -3.72 0.76
CA VAL A 158 6.59 -4.12 -0.59
C VAL A 158 6.07 -5.51 -0.96
N HIS A 159 5.96 -6.42 0.02
CA HIS A 159 5.42 -7.76 -0.21
C HIS A 159 3.93 -7.75 -0.57
N LYS A 160 3.13 -6.91 0.09
CA LYS A 160 1.70 -6.77 -0.22
C LYS A 160 1.45 -6.10 -1.57
N ALA A 161 2.42 -5.32 -2.07
CA ALA A 161 2.34 -4.69 -3.38
C ALA A 161 2.69 -5.64 -4.54
N GLN A 162 3.09 -6.88 -4.26
CA GLN A 162 3.42 -7.84 -5.33
C GLN A 162 2.18 -8.17 -6.16
N GLY A 163 2.30 -8.06 -7.47
CA GLY A 163 1.19 -8.24 -8.42
C GLY A 163 0.45 -6.95 -8.78
N SER A 164 0.52 -5.92 -7.95
CA SER A 164 -0.10 -4.62 -8.21
C SER A 164 0.85 -3.66 -8.91
N GLU A 165 0.31 -2.66 -9.60
CA GLU A 165 1.06 -1.57 -10.25
C GLU A 165 0.36 -0.24 -9.99
N TYR A 166 1.17 0.82 -9.80
CA TYR A 166 0.69 2.15 -9.44
C TYR A 166 1.24 3.21 -10.40
N PRO A 167 0.50 4.29 -10.69
CA PRO A 167 1.02 5.39 -11.50
C PRO A 167 2.31 5.98 -10.95
N ALA A 168 2.39 6.15 -9.64
CA ALA A 168 3.63 6.50 -8.95
C ALA A 168 3.77 5.77 -7.63
N VAL A 169 5.01 5.44 -7.28
CA VAL A 169 5.40 4.78 -6.04
C VAL A 169 6.33 5.68 -5.26
N ILE A 170 6.07 5.80 -3.96
CA ILE A 170 6.92 6.53 -3.02
C ILE A 170 7.62 5.51 -2.10
N ILE A 171 8.94 5.57 -2.04
CA ILE A 171 9.75 4.64 -1.25
C ILE A 171 10.55 5.44 -0.21
N PRO A 172 10.20 5.36 1.08
CA PRO A 172 10.96 6.00 2.13
C PRO A 172 12.29 5.26 2.35
N MET A 173 13.41 5.95 2.14
CA MET A 173 14.79 5.46 2.29
C MET A 173 15.32 5.78 3.69
N TYR A 174 14.89 5.00 4.67
CA TYR A 174 15.33 5.10 6.06
C TYR A 174 15.83 3.76 6.59
N GLN A 175 16.59 3.82 7.67
CA GLN A 175 17.14 2.62 8.29
C GLN A 175 16.03 1.70 8.81
N GLY A 176 16.10 0.44 8.43
CA GLY A 176 15.15 -0.60 8.79
C GLY A 176 15.83 -1.91 9.18
N PRO A 177 15.07 -2.99 9.42
CA PRO A 177 15.61 -4.31 9.71
C PRO A 177 16.53 -4.79 8.59
N ARG A 178 17.75 -5.19 8.92
CA ARG A 178 18.81 -5.58 7.94
C ARG A 178 18.33 -6.61 6.91
N MET A 179 17.51 -7.56 7.33
CA MET A 179 16.99 -8.61 6.44
C MET A 179 16.08 -8.08 5.34
N LEU A 180 15.45 -6.92 5.56
CA LEU A 180 14.54 -6.27 4.59
C LEU A 180 15.25 -5.20 3.76
N MET A 181 16.48 -4.84 4.11
CA MET A 181 17.28 -3.82 3.42
C MET A 181 18.18 -4.47 2.38
N ASN A 182 17.59 -5.01 1.32
CA ASN A 182 18.30 -5.73 0.26
C ASN A 182 17.81 -5.32 -1.13
N ARG A 183 18.63 -5.68 -2.16
CA ARG A 183 18.36 -5.36 -3.57
C ARG A 183 17.01 -5.88 -4.05
N ASN A 184 16.61 -7.08 -3.65
CA ASN A 184 15.38 -7.70 -4.15
C ASN A 184 14.13 -6.94 -3.70
N ILE A 185 14.11 -6.46 -2.45
CA ILE A 185 13.02 -5.61 -1.93
C ILE A 185 12.99 -4.28 -2.67
N LEU A 186 14.15 -3.63 -2.86
CA LEU A 186 14.26 -2.38 -3.61
C LEU A 186 13.77 -2.55 -5.05
N TYR A 187 14.25 -3.59 -5.74
CA TYR A 187 13.84 -3.92 -7.11
C TYR A 187 12.32 -4.16 -7.20
N THR A 188 11.78 -4.97 -6.28
CA THR A 188 10.34 -5.25 -6.24
C THR A 188 9.54 -3.96 -6.07
N ALA A 189 9.96 -3.06 -5.17
CA ALA A 189 9.28 -1.79 -4.95
C ALA A 189 9.32 -0.88 -6.19
N VAL A 190 10.50 -0.73 -6.82
CA VAL A 190 10.70 0.11 -8.00
C VAL A 190 9.85 -0.37 -9.17
N THR A 191 9.79 -1.69 -9.38
CA THR A 191 9.02 -2.29 -10.48
C THR A 191 7.50 -2.21 -10.31
N ARG A 192 7.00 -1.71 -9.19
CA ARG A 192 5.56 -1.43 -9.00
C ARG A 192 5.12 -0.11 -9.61
N ALA A 193 6.03 0.76 -9.99
CA ALA A 193 5.71 2.06 -10.58
C ALA A 193 5.58 1.97 -12.11
N ARG A 194 4.49 2.51 -12.64
CA ARG A 194 4.27 2.63 -14.11
C ARG A 194 4.94 3.85 -14.71
N LYS A 195 4.91 5.00 -14.00
CA LYS A 195 5.37 6.28 -14.54
C LYS A 195 6.50 6.91 -13.73
N CYS A 196 6.43 6.84 -12.39
CA CYS A 196 7.35 7.56 -11.53
C CYS A 196 7.67 6.79 -10.25
N VAL A 197 8.94 6.77 -9.87
CA VAL A 197 9.40 6.36 -8.55
C VAL A 197 9.95 7.58 -7.82
N CYS A 198 9.44 7.85 -6.63
CA CYS A 198 9.93 8.89 -5.74
C CYS A 198 10.60 8.25 -4.53
N MET A 199 11.90 8.40 -4.38
CA MET A 199 12.63 7.92 -3.22
C MET A 199 12.89 9.09 -2.29
N ILE A 200 12.52 8.95 -1.00
CA ILE A 200 12.62 10.01 -0.01
C ILE A 200 13.42 9.48 1.18
N GLY A 201 14.55 10.09 1.46
CA GLY A 201 15.38 9.69 2.59
C GLY A 201 16.86 9.78 2.33
N ASP A 202 17.65 8.88 2.92
CA ASP A 202 19.10 8.89 2.88
C ASP A 202 19.61 8.09 1.66
N GLU A 203 20.36 8.75 0.77
CA GLU A 203 21.01 8.13 -0.40
C GLU A 203 21.93 6.97 -0.01
N ARG A 204 22.55 7.04 1.17
CA ARG A 204 23.37 5.94 1.68
C ARG A 204 22.59 4.66 1.89
N ILE A 205 21.32 4.78 2.30
CA ILE A 205 20.42 3.64 2.47
C ILE A 205 20.07 3.02 1.13
N PHE A 206 19.83 3.86 0.11
CA PHE A 206 19.61 3.39 -1.26
C PHE A 206 20.82 2.58 -1.76
N ASN A 207 22.04 3.14 -1.64
CA ASN A 207 23.25 2.48 -2.07
C ASN A 207 23.48 1.17 -1.30
N GLN A 208 23.28 1.17 0.02
CA GLN A 208 23.36 -0.02 0.85
C GLN A 208 22.39 -1.12 0.38
N MET A 209 21.14 -0.77 0.06
CA MET A 209 20.16 -1.74 -0.45
C MET A 209 20.54 -2.24 -1.84
N ALA A 210 20.98 -1.36 -2.73
CA ALA A 210 21.39 -1.71 -4.09
C ALA A 210 22.60 -2.65 -4.13
N GLU A 211 23.54 -2.50 -3.19
CA GLU A 211 24.75 -3.33 -3.07
C GLU A 211 24.50 -4.63 -2.31
N ASN A 212 23.48 -4.66 -1.44
CA ASN A 212 23.16 -5.83 -0.64
C ASN A 212 22.48 -6.94 -1.46
N VAL A 213 23.30 -7.87 -1.96
CA VAL A 213 22.91 -9.05 -2.76
C VAL A 213 22.69 -10.29 -1.87
N SER A 214 22.39 -10.11 -0.57
CA SER A 214 22.19 -11.24 0.33
C SER A 214 20.99 -12.08 -0.13
N GLU A 215 21.24 -13.02 -1.00
CA GLU A 215 20.29 -14.08 -1.34
C GLU A 215 20.32 -15.12 -0.22
N THR A 216 19.17 -15.35 0.38
CA THR A 216 18.97 -16.56 1.19
C THR A 216 18.99 -17.73 0.23
N ARG A 217 20.17 -18.36 0.08
CA ARG A 217 20.34 -19.52 -0.80
C ARG A 217 19.36 -20.60 -0.35
N ARG A 218 18.35 -20.87 -1.17
CA ARG A 218 17.42 -21.96 -0.88
C ARG A 218 18.18 -23.27 -1.05
N TYR A 219 18.39 -23.96 0.03
CA TYR A 219 18.90 -25.34 -0.02
C TYR A 219 17.76 -26.24 -0.48
N SER A 220 17.55 -26.33 -1.79
CA SER A 220 16.67 -27.33 -2.36
C SER A 220 17.53 -28.44 -2.96
N SER A 221 17.17 -29.70 -2.71
CA SER A 221 17.81 -30.85 -3.35
C SER A 221 17.39 -31.05 -4.82
N LEU A 222 16.71 -30.06 -5.42
CA LEU A 222 16.18 -30.17 -6.78
C LEU A 222 17.30 -30.37 -7.82
N ASP A 223 18.39 -29.60 -7.68
CA ASP A 223 19.55 -29.70 -8.59
C ASP A 223 20.21 -31.10 -8.51
N GLU A 224 20.36 -31.62 -7.31
CA GLU A 224 20.89 -32.97 -7.08
C GLU A 224 19.97 -34.03 -7.66
N ARG A 225 18.67 -33.94 -7.42
CA ARG A 225 17.68 -34.88 -7.98
C ARG A 225 17.61 -34.83 -9.51
N ILE A 226 17.73 -33.66 -10.12
CA ILE A 226 17.78 -33.56 -11.60
C ILE A 226 19.03 -34.22 -12.14
N LYS A 227 20.18 -34.07 -11.47
CA LYS A 227 21.43 -34.75 -11.85
C LYS A 227 21.34 -36.27 -11.70
N GLU A 228 20.72 -36.75 -10.63
CA GLU A 228 20.46 -38.20 -10.42
C GLU A 228 19.61 -38.78 -11.54
N ILE A 229 18.52 -38.10 -11.94
CA ILE A 229 17.64 -38.58 -13.04
C ILE A 229 18.40 -38.60 -14.36
N LYS A 230 19.23 -37.61 -14.68
CA LYS A 230 20.04 -37.57 -15.91
C LYS A 230 21.14 -38.63 -15.95
N ASN A 231 21.58 -39.16 -14.83
CA ASN A 231 22.59 -40.21 -14.75
C ASN A 231 21.97 -41.66 -14.79
N ILE A 232 20.65 -41.75 -14.85
CA ILE A 232 19.92 -43.04 -14.95
C ILE A 232 19.55 -43.37 -16.42
N GLU A 233 19.69 -42.40 -17.36
CA GLU A 233 19.64 -42.60 -18.79
C GLU A 233 21.05 -42.84 -19.35
#